data_d0e03d1ac0edcbbe7c5a93483e040fb0
#
_entry.id   d0e03d1ac0edcbbe7c5a93483e040fb0
#
_cell.length_a   1.000
_cell.length_b   1.000
_cell.length_c   1.000
_cell.angle_alpha   90.00
_cell.angle_beta   90.00
_cell.angle_gamma   90.00
#
_symmetry.space_group_name_H-M   'P 1'
#
loop_
_entity.id
_entity.type
_entity.pdbx_description
1 polymer ?
#
loop_
_entity_poly.entity_id
_entity_poly.type
_entity_poly.pdbx_seq_one_letter_code
_entity_poly.pdbx_strand_id
1 'polypeptide(L)'
;IGFIEDVIKAPTHIIGHSDGGIIALLLAIQRPDLVRSIVPIGANYHFDCGLKLDTFPVVISEEDKDAFHERTGQPRDLWVDIVTKAHEVWKSEPQLRSKDLKTITAPTLVIAGDDEPFSNEHTVSLYESISNSRLAIVPGTSHSVLSEKPKLVKAILQDFYADYSFPITRNPNRRREETERILGTNL
;
A
#
# COMPACT_ATOMS: atom_id res chain seq x y z
N ILE A 1 -2.48 -2.88 15.27
CA ILE A 1 -3.15 -4.09 15.81
C ILE A 1 -4.15 -3.63 16.88
N GLY A 2 -3.70 -3.08 18.01
CA GLY A 2 -4.58 -2.73 19.14
C GLY A 2 -5.83 -1.92 18.77
N PHE A 3 -5.73 -0.96 17.85
CA PHE A 3 -6.91 -0.21 17.38
C PHE A 3 -7.99 -1.11 16.77
N ILE A 4 -7.59 -2.11 15.98
CA ILE A 4 -8.55 -3.05 15.38
C ILE A 4 -9.15 -3.95 16.46
N GLU A 5 -8.35 -4.45 17.40
CA GLU A 5 -8.80 -5.33 18.47
C GLU A 5 -9.68 -4.63 19.50
N ASP A 6 -9.29 -3.44 19.93
CA ASP A 6 -9.94 -2.76 21.06
C ASP A 6 -11.10 -1.86 20.62
N VAL A 7 -11.01 -1.26 19.42
CA VAL A 7 -11.96 -0.26 18.93
C VAL A 7 -12.89 -0.83 17.86
N ILE A 8 -12.33 -1.39 16.77
CA ILE A 8 -13.14 -1.93 15.66
C ILE A 8 -13.76 -3.27 16.04
N LYS A 9 -13.03 -4.13 16.74
CA LYS A 9 -13.46 -5.45 17.25
C LYS A 9 -13.97 -6.41 16.18
N ALA A 10 -13.50 -6.25 14.94
CA ALA A 10 -13.84 -7.11 13.81
C ALA A 10 -12.76 -7.04 12.72
N PRO A 11 -12.60 -8.09 11.90
CA PRO A 11 -11.76 -8.01 10.71
C PRO A 11 -12.23 -6.86 9.81
N THR A 12 -11.28 -6.09 9.27
CA THR A 12 -11.58 -4.85 8.55
C THR A 12 -10.87 -4.76 7.20
N HIS A 13 -11.37 -3.89 6.34
CA HIS A 13 -10.69 -3.48 5.12
C HIS A 13 -9.68 -2.37 5.45
N ILE A 14 -8.48 -2.46 4.89
CA ILE A 14 -7.41 -1.50 5.15
C ILE A 14 -6.98 -0.84 3.85
N ILE A 15 -7.10 0.48 3.79
CA ILE A 15 -6.58 1.31 2.71
C ILE A 15 -5.48 2.16 3.31
N GLY A 16 -4.28 2.06 2.77
CA GLY A 16 -3.13 2.82 3.28
C GLY A 16 -2.32 3.44 2.15
N HIS A 17 -1.96 4.71 2.31
CA HIS A 17 -1.09 5.43 1.39
C HIS A 17 0.31 5.54 1.97
N SER A 18 1.34 5.34 1.15
CA SER A 18 2.74 5.43 1.55
C SER A 18 3.05 4.48 2.73
N ASP A 19 3.57 4.97 3.85
CA ASP A 19 3.78 4.21 5.09
C ASP A 19 2.51 3.49 5.58
N GLY A 20 1.34 4.08 5.35
CA GLY A 20 0.06 3.43 5.65
C GLY A 20 -0.17 2.15 4.83
N GLY A 21 0.32 2.11 3.59
CA GLY A 21 0.31 0.91 2.75
C GLY A 21 1.30 -0.15 3.24
N ILE A 22 2.47 0.27 3.73
CA ILE A 22 3.45 -0.63 4.39
C ILE A 22 2.83 -1.25 5.64
N ILE A 23 2.14 -0.46 6.46
CA ILE A 23 1.43 -0.93 7.65
C ILE A 23 0.35 -1.95 7.26
N ALA A 24 -0.38 -1.73 6.15
CA ALA A 24 -1.39 -2.68 5.66
C ALA A 24 -0.76 -4.04 5.28
N LEU A 25 0.40 -4.03 4.60
CA LEU A 25 1.16 -5.25 4.29
C LEU A 25 1.60 -5.99 5.56
N LEU A 26 2.19 -5.26 6.52
CA LEU A 26 2.64 -5.83 7.81
C LEU A 26 1.47 -6.44 8.59
N LEU A 27 0.31 -5.77 8.64
CA LEU A 27 -0.89 -6.29 9.29
C LEU A 27 -1.39 -7.57 8.63
N ALA A 28 -1.43 -7.61 7.30
CA ALA A 28 -1.88 -8.78 6.55
C ALA A 28 -0.95 -10.00 6.74
N ILE A 29 0.35 -9.76 6.97
CA ILE A 29 1.33 -10.81 7.28
C ILE A 29 1.21 -11.27 8.74
N GLN A 30 1.17 -10.33 9.68
CA GLN A 30 1.25 -10.65 11.12
C GLN A 30 -0.08 -11.07 11.72
N ARG A 31 -1.19 -10.51 11.24
CA ARG A 31 -2.54 -10.72 11.77
C ARG A 31 -3.57 -10.87 10.64
N PRO A 32 -3.43 -11.93 9.80
CA PRO A 32 -4.37 -12.19 8.71
C PRO A 32 -5.82 -12.34 9.19
N ASP A 33 -6.02 -12.76 10.45
CA ASP A 33 -7.32 -12.90 11.09
C ASP A 33 -8.06 -11.54 11.26
N LEU A 34 -7.34 -10.42 11.29
CA LEU A 34 -7.91 -9.07 11.44
C LEU A 34 -8.12 -8.34 10.10
N VAL A 35 -7.74 -8.96 8.97
CA VAL A 35 -7.69 -8.29 7.67
C VAL A 35 -8.65 -8.94 6.68
N ARG A 36 -9.63 -8.18 6.19
CA ARG A 36 -10.57 -8.60 5.14
C ARG A 36 -10.02 -8.38 3.73
N SER A 37 -9.36 -7.25 3.52
CA SER A 37 -8.65 -6.90 2.29
C SER A 37 -7.68 -5.76 2.56
N ILE A 38 -6.68 -5.59 1.70
CA ILE A 38 -5.76 -4.46 1.76
C ILE A 38 -5.68 -3.73 0.43
N VAL A 39 -5.51 -2.42 0.51
CA VAL A 39 -5.19 -1.56 -0.64
C VAL A 39 -3.96 -0.72 -0.29
N PRO A 40 -2.74 -1.25 -0.52
CA PRO A 40 -1.52 -0.45 -0.45
C PRO A 40 -1.45 0.49 -1.66
N ILE A 41 -1.37 1.80 -1.40
CA ILE A 41 -1.29 2.87 -2.40
C ILE A 41 0.07 3.54 -2.28
N GLY A 42 0.86 3.58 -3.34
CA GLY A 42 2.19 4.19 -3.34
C GLY A 42 3.07 3.58 -2.23
N ALA A 43 3.05 2.27 -2.05
CA ALA A 43 3.76 1.60 -0.97
C ALA A 43 4.91 0.74 -1.50
N ASN A 44 6.07 0.86 -0.88
CA ASN A 44 7.18 -0.09 -1.06
C ASN A 44 7.13 -1.18 0.02
N TYR A 45 7.68 -2.35 -0.28
CA TYR A 45 7.80 -3.44 0.70
C TYR A 45 9.24 -3.65 1.18
N HIS A 46 10.20 -3.00 0.55
CA HIS A 46 11.61 -3.04 0.94
C HIS A 46 12.23 -1.66 0.76
N PHE A 47 13.12 -1.26 1.66
CA PHE A 47 13.78 0.05 1.58
C PHE A 47 14.66 0.19 0.32
N ASP A 48 15.27 -0.92 -0.15
CA ASP A 48 16.03 -0.95 -1.41
C ASP A 48 15.06 -1.15 -2.60
N CYS A 49 14.24 -0.14 -2.84
CA CYS A 49 13.20 -0.11 -3.88
C CYS A 49 13.53 0.86 -5.02
N GLY A 50 14.76 1.38 -5.06
CA GLY A 50 15.17 2.42 -5.99
C GLY A 50 14.88 3.84 -5.49
N LEU A 51 14.35 4.00 -4.29
CA LEU A 51 14.15 5.31 -3.65
C LEU A 51 15.49 5.98 -3.39
N LYS A 52 15.68 7.14 -4.00
CA LYS A 52 16.89 7.97 -3.83
C LYS A 52 16.64 9.01 -2.74
N LEU A 53 16.72 8.60 -1.48
CA LEU A 53 16.48 9.48 -0.33
C LEU A 53 17.33 10.75 -0.34
N ASP A 54 18.55 10.67 -0.89
CA ASP A 54 19.43 11.85 -1.02
C ASP A 54 18.86 12.93 -1.96
N THR A 55 17.94 12.56 -2.85
CA THR A 55 17.25 13.49 -3.75
C THR A 55 15.94 14.04 -3.16
N PHE A 56 15.51 13.51 -2.02
CA PHE A 56 14.38 14.01 -1.26
C PHE A 56 14.88 14.68 0.03
N PRO A 57 15.37 15.92 -0.05
CA PRO A 57 15.74 16.63 1.18
C PRO A 57 14.49 16.78 2.04
N VAL A 58 14.66 16.53 3.33
CA VAL A 58 13.63 16.82 4.32
C VAL A 58 13.47 18.34 4.37
N VAL A 59 12.60 18.89 3.54
CA VAL A 59 12.21 20.30 3.58
C VAL A 59 11.00 20.41 4.49
N ILE A 60 11.23 21.00 5.67
CA ILE A 60 10.15 21.26 6.63
C ILE A 60 9.87 22.76 6.56
N SER A 61 8.75 23.13 5.97
CA SER A 61 8.32 24.51 5.92
C SER A 61 7.69 24.96 7.26
N GLU A 62 7.66 26.25 7.50
CA GLU A 62 6.91 26.82 8.64
C GLU A 62 5.41 26.53 8.49
N GLU A 63 4.89 26.50 7.25
CA GLU A 63 3.50 26.15 6.94
C GLU A 63 3.17 24.71 7.37
N ASP A 64 4.10 23.74 7.17
CA ASP A 64 3.89 22.36 7.60
C ASP A 64 3.82 22.26 9.12
N LYS A 65 4.67 23.01 9.84
CA LYS A 65 4.65 23.06 11.31
C LYS A 65 3.36 23.68 11.82
N ASP A 66 2.87 24.74 11.17
CA ASP A 66 1.61 25.36 11.52
C ASP A 66 0.42 24.44 11.26
N ALA A 67 0.38 23.81 10.10
CA ALA A 67 -0.65 22.82 9.76
C ALA A 67 -0.66 21.61 10.72
N PHE A 68 0.51 21.16 11.15
CA PHE A 68 0.64 20.11 12.17
C PHE A 68 0.06 20.55 13.50
N HIS A 69 0.44 21.75 13.97
CA HIS A 69 -0.07 22.33 15.21
C HIS A 69 -1.60 22.50 15.19
N GLU A 70 -2.13 23.11 14.13
CA GLU A 70 -3.56 23.33 13.96
C GLU A 70 -4.39 22.05 13.99
N ARG A 71 -3.87 20.97 13.37
CA ARG A 71 -4.58 19.69 13.30
C ARG A 71 -4.50 18.86 14.57
N THR A 72 -3.37 18.95 15.29
CA THR A 72 -3.08 18.03 16.39
C THR A 72 -3.11 18.68 17.77
N GLY A 73 -2.98 20.01 17.85
CA GLY A 73 -2.77 20.75 19.10
C GLY A 73 -1.39 20.53 19.72
N GLN A 74 -0.49 19.78 19.05
CA GLN A 74 0.85 19.49 19.53
C GLN A 74 1.82 20.66 19.27
N PRO A 75 2.95 20.75 19.99
CA PRO A 75 3.98 21.75 19.71
C PRO A 75 4.47 21.68 18.26
N ARG A 76 4.61 22.83 17.60
CA ARG A 76 5.04 22.94 16.18
C ARG A 76 6.37 22.20 15.90
N ASP A 77 7.34 22.33 16.80
CA ASP A 77 8.67 21.75 16.62
C ASP A 77 8.69 20.22 16.71
N LEU A 78 7.64 19.61 17.28
CA LEU A 78 7.47 18.15 17.27
C LEU A 78 7.37 17.59 15.84
N TRP A 79 6.87 18.39 14.90
CA TRP A 79 6.81 18.01 13.49
C TRP A 79 8.22 17.74 12.91
N VAL A 80 9.21 18.55 13.29
CA VAL A 80 10.61 18.38 12.88
C VAL A 80 11.14 17.01 13.34
N ASP A 81 10.88 16.67 14.60
CA ASP A 81 11.34 15.40 15.17
C ASP A 81 10.66 14.20 14.48
N ILE A 82 9.36 14.31 14.19
CA ILE A 82 8.58 13.26 13.50
C ILE A 82 9.15 13.03 12.11
N VAL A 83 9.31 14.08 11.31
CA VAL A 83 9.81 13.95 9.93
C VAL A 83 11.25 13.45 9.89
N THR A 84 12.11 13.94 10.81
CA THR A 84 13.49 13.46 10.91
C THR A 84 13.54 11.96 11.24
N LYS A 85 12.74 11.52 12.21
CA LYS A 85 12.66 10.09 12.57
C LYS A 85 12.11 9.24 11.43
N ALA A 86 11.09 9.71 10.74
CA ALA A 86 10.54 9.02 9.56
C ALA A 86 11.61 8.84 8.48
N HIS A 87 12.36 9.89 8.18
CA HIS A 87 13.45 9.84 7.20
C HIS A 87 14.55 8.84 7.59
N GLU A 88 14.91 8.74 8.87
CA GLU A 88 15.86 7.73 9.33
C GLU A 88 15.32 6.30 9.19
N VAL A 89 14.02 6.10 9.45
CA VAL A 89 13.37 4.81 9.26
C VAL A 89 13.39 4.39 7.78
N TRP A 90 13.11 5.27 6.86
CA TRP A 90 13.07 4.97 5.41
C TRP A 90 14.43 4.54 4.84
N LYS A 91 15.54 4.81 5.52
CA LYS A 91 16.88 4.34 5.11
C LYS A 91 17.09 2.84 5.28
N SER A 92 16.31 2.20 6.13
CA SER A 92 16.49 0.80 6.49
C SER A 92 15.20 -0.02 6.55
N GLU A 93 14.05 0.61 6.47
CA GLU A 93 12.73 -0.03 6.57
C GLU A 93 11.81 0.41 5.42
N PRO A 94 10.87 -0.46 5.02
CA PRO A 94 10.63 -1.85 5.47
C PRO A 94 11.68 -2.84 4.90
N GLN A 95 11.76 -4.03 5.50
CA GLN A 95 12.65 -5.12 5.05
C GLN A 95 11.87 -6.39 4.66
N LEU A 96 10.66 -6.24 4.16
CA LEU A 96 9.87 -7.39 3.69
C LEU A 96 10.49 -7.98 2.43
N ARG A 97 10.34 -9.29 2.27
CA ARG A 97 10.81 -10.01 1.10
C ARG A 97 9.62 -10.62 0.36
N SER A 98 9.81 -10.97 -0.91
CA SER A 98 8.78 -11.65 -1.70
C SER A 98 8.19 -12.89 -0.99
N LYS A 99 8.99 -13.66 -0.23
CA LYS A 99 8.51 -14.80 0.55
C LYS A 99 7.53 -14.40 1.66
N ASP A 100 7.70 -13.23 2.26
CA ASP A 100 6.81 -12.73 3.32
C ASP A 100 5.48 -12.27 2.71
N LEU A 101 5.53 -11.61 1.55
CA LEU A 101 4.36 -11.19 0.78
C LEU A 101 3.51 -12.36 0.30
N LYS A 102 4.13 -13.52 -0.02
CA LYS A 102 3.42 -14.74 -0.42
C LYS A 102 2.51 -15.30 0.69
N THR A 103 2.74 -14.93 1.94
CA THR A 103 1.87 -15.35 3.05
C THR A 103 0.56 -14.56 3.14
N ILE A 104 0.45 -13.44 2.41
CA ILE A 104 -0.76 -12.62 2.38
C ILE A 104 -1.86 -13.34 1.61
N THR A 105 -2.91 -13.73 2.32
CA THR A 105 -4.10 -14.39 1.76
C THR A 105 -5.24 -13.40 1.49
N ALA A 106 -5.21 -12.24 2.13
CA ALA A 106 -6.23 -11.20 1.97
C ALA A 106 -6.27 -10.68 0.52
N PRO A 107 -7.46 -10.51 -0.07
CA PRO A 107 -7.62 -9.82 -1.34
C PRO A 107 -6.90 -8.47 -1.33
N THR A 108 -6.04 -8.25 -2.32
CA THR A 108 -5.14 -7.10 -2.37
C THR A 108 -5.32 -6.32 -3.66
N LEU A 109 -5.41 -5.00 -3.56
CA LEU A 109 -5.33 -4.09 -4.71
C LEU A 109 -4.13 -3.17 -4.53
N VAL A 110 -3.08 -3.39 -5.31
CA VAL A 110 -1.91 -2.50 -5.35
C VAL A 110 -2.22 -1.33 -6.28
N ILE A 111 -2.09 -0.10 -5.78
CA ILE A 111 -2.24 1.13 -6.56
C ILE A 111 -0.94 1.93 -6.46
N ALA A 112 -0.51 2.51 -7.59
CA ALA A 112 0.62 3.43 -7.64
C ALA A 112 0.44 4.46 -8.75
N GLY A 113 1.14 5.59 -8.68
CA GLY A 113 1.38 6.44 -9.83
C GLY A 113 2.38 5.81 -10.81
N ASP A 114 2.50 6.35 -12.01
CA ASP A 114 3.54 5.94 -12.96
C ASP A 114 4.84 6.75 -12.79
N ASP A 115 4.83 7.75 -11.90
CA ASP A 115 5.97 8.61 -11.53
C ASP A 115 6.21 8.57 -10.00
N GLU A 116 6.30 7.35 -9.44
CA GLU A 116 6.60 7.14 -8.02
C GLU A 116 8.09 7.42 -7.72
N PRO A 117 8.45 7.77 -6.47
CA PRO A 117 9.85 7.94 -6.08
C PRO A 117 10.67 6.65 -6.05
N PHE A 118 10.04 5.50 -6.20
CA PHE A 118 10.64 4.17 -6.33
C PHE A 118 10.28 3.53 -7.68
N SER A 119 10.96 2.44 -8.04
CA SER A 119 10.82 1.89 -9.38
C SER A 119 9.47 1.22 -9.63
N ASN A 120 8.97 1.31 -10.86
CA ASN A 120 7.76 0.60 -11.28
C ASN A 120 7.91 -0.92 -11.18
N GLU A 121 9.12 -1.45 -11.38
CA GLU A 121 9.44 -2.86 -11.21
C GLU A 121 9.20 -3.31 -9.77
N HIS A 122 9.51 -2.45 -8.78
CA HIS A 122 9.23 -2.73 -7.38
C HIS A 122 7.72 -2.85 -7.12
N THR A 123 6.92 -1.95 -7.66
CA THR A 123 5.45 -2.00 -7.58
C THR A 123 4.90 -3.27 -8.25
N VAL A 124 5.41 -3.61 -9.43
CA VAL A 124 5.01 -4.85 -10.13
C VAL A 124 5.40 -6.08 -9.32
N SER A 125 6.60 -6.11 -8.74
CA SER A 125 7.06 -7.24 -7.93
C SER A 125 6.25 -7.42 -6.64
N LEU A 126 5.77 -6.32 -6.03
CA LEU A 126 4.82 -6.36 -4.91
C LEU A 126 3.54 -7.08 -5.33
N TYR A 127 2.94 -6.64 -6.44
CA TYR A 127 1.75 -7.26 -7.00
C TYR A 127 1.97 -8.74 -7.33
N GLU A 128 3.06 -9.09 -7.96
CA GLU A 128 3.37 -10.47 -8.37
C GLU A 128 3.60 -11.40 -7.19
N SER A 129 4.11 -10.87 -6.09
CA SER A 129 4.39 -11.64 -4.87
C SER A 129 3.16 -12.02 -4.08
N ILE A 130 2.01 -11.36 -4.27
CA ILE A 130 0.76 -11.65 -3.55
C ILE A 130 -0.20 -12.37 -4.50
N SER A 131 -0.56 -13.62 -4.18
CA SER A 131 -1.34 -14.48 -5.08
C SER A 131 -2.70 -13.88 -5.46
N ASN A 132 -3.47 -13.42 -4.46
CA ASN A 132 -4.77 -12.79 -4.68
C ASN A 132 -4.65 -11.27 -4.79
N SER A 133 -3.94 -10.79 -5.79
CA SER A 133 -3.72 -9.36 -5.99
C SER A 133 -4.19 -8.86 -7.36
N ARG A 134 -4.53 -7.59 -7.38
CA ARG A 134 -4.82 -6.76 -8.57
C ARG A 134 -3.86 -5.60 -8.60
N LEU A 135 -3.58 -5.05 -9.78
CA LEU A 135 -2.66 -3.94 -9.98
C LEU A 135 -3.34 -2.82 -10.76
N ALA A 136 -3.17 -1.60 -10.28
CA ALA A 136 -3.54 -0.39 -10.99
C ALA A 136 -2.37 0.61 -10.92
N ILE A 137 -1.73 0.86 -12.07
CA ILE A 137 -0.79 1.97 -12.21
C ILE A 137 -1.57 3.12 -12.85
N VAL A 138 -1.66 4.24 -12.16
CA VAL A 138 -2.47 5.40 -12.55
C VAL A 138 -1.63 6.32 -13.42
N PRO A 139 -1.96 6.48 -14.71
CA PRO A 139 -1.11 7.21 -15.65
C PRO A 139 -1.09 8.71 -15.36
N GLY A 140 0.12 9.31 -15.47
CA GLY A 140 0.36 10.73 -15.28
C GLY A 140 0.08 11.17 -13.84
N THR A 141 0.54 10.38 -12.88
CA THR A 141 0.50 10.72 -11.45
C THR A 141 1.78 10.35 -10.75
N SER A 142 2.12 11.15 -9.75
CA SER A 142 3.22 10.93 -8.83
C SER A 142 2.77 10.13 -7.59
N HIS A 143 3.60 10.13 -6.56
CA HIS A 143 3.26 9.62 -5.23
C HIS A 143 1.98 10.26 -4.63
N SER A 144 1.60 11.44 -5.12
CA SER A 144 0.39 12.15 -4.71
C SER A 144 -0.88 11.72 -5.46
N VAL A 145 -0.95 10.48 -5.95
CA VAL A 145 -2.02 9.92 -6.79
C VAL A 145 -3.44 10.19 -6.27
N LEU A 146 -3.62 10.19 -4.95
CA LEU A 146 -4.91 10.45 -4.29
C LEU A 146 -5.42 11.88 -4.50
N SER A 147 -4.52 12.86 -4.55
CA SER A 147 -4.86 14.27 -4.76
C SER A 147 -4.86 14.65 -6.24
N GLU A 148 -4.02 14.03 -7.06
CA GLU A 148 -3.89 14.34 -8.48
C GLU A 148 -5.03 13.76 -9.32
N LYS A 149 -5.47 12.52 -9.03
CA LYS A 149 -6.57 11.87 -9.76
C LYS A 149 -7.60 11.20 -8.83
N PRO A 150 -8.21 11.92 -7.89
CA PRO A 150 -9.10 11.36 -6.88
C PRO A 150 -10.32 10.63 -7.47
N LYS A 151 -10.85 11.12 -8.60
CA LYS A 151 -12.01 10.49 -9.28
C LYS A 151 -11.65 9.14 -9.87
N LEU A 152 -10.46 9.01 -10.47
CA LEU A 152 -10.01 7.76 -11.06
C LEU A 152 -9.69 6.73 -9.97
N VAL A 153 -8.96 7.12 -8.93
CA VAL A 153 -8.68 6.25 -7.79
C VAL A 153 -9.97 5.79 -7.12
N LYS A 154 -10.94 6.70 -6.94
CA LYS A 154 -12.25 6.33 -6.41
C LYS A 154 -12.95 5.27 -7.28
N ALA A 155 -12.92 5.40 -8.60
CA ALA A 155 -13.54 4.43 -9.50
C ALA A 155 -12.87 3.05 -9.40
N ILE A 156 -11.52 3.01 -9.32
CA ILE A 156 -10.75 1.78 -9.13
C ILE A 156 -11.10 1.10 -7.80
N LEU A 157 -11.19 1.88 -6.72
CA LEU A 157 -11.60 1.37 -5.40
C LEU A 157 -13.04 0.84 -5.41
N GLN A 158 -13.97 1.55 -6.06
CA GLN A 158 -15.36 1.11 -6.18
C GLN A 158 -15.48 -0.21 -6.95
N ASP A 159 -14.73 -0.37 -8.04
CA ASP A 159 -14.68 -1.62 -8.81
C ASP A 159 -14.13 -2.77 -7.95
N PHE A 160 -13.02 -2.54 -7.24
CA PHE A 160 -12.45 -3.54 -6.35
C PHE A 160 -13.42 -3.98 -5.24
N TYR A 161 -14.09 -3.03 -4.59
CA TYR A 161 -15.01 -3.34 -3.49
C TYR A 161 -16.38 -3.82 -3.95
N ALA A 162 -16.74 -3.65 -5.22
CA ALA A 162 -17.93 -4.29 -5.78
C ALA A 162 -17.77 -5.83 -5.83
N ASP A 163 -16.56 -6.31 -6.11
CA ASP A 163 -16.20 -7.74 -6.03
C ASP A 163 -14.70 -7.89 -5.77
N TYR A 164 -14.32 -8.14 -4.52
CA TYR A 164 -12.94 -8.40 -4.11
C TYR A 164 -12.61 -9.90 -3.97
N SER A 165 -13.44 -10.79 -4.51
CA SER A 165 -13.13 -12.21 -4.63
C SER A 165 -11.91 -12.45 -5.53
N PHE A 166 -11.42 -13.69 -5.62
CA PHE A 166 -10.32 -13.99 -6.53
C PHE A 166 -10.71 -13.67 -7.97
N PRO A 167 -9.95 -12.82 -8.72
CA PRO A 167 -10.37 -12.34 -10.02
C PRO A 167 -10.20 -13.41 -11.09
N ILE A 168 -11.33 -13.95 -11.59
CA ILE A 168 -11.37 -14.87 -12.71
C ILE A 168 -11.42 -14.06 -14.01
N THR A 169 -10.38 -14.22 -14.85
CA THR A 169 -10.30 -13.55 -16.14
C THR A 169 -10.57 -14.53 -17.29
N ARG A 170 -10.98 -14.01 -18.44
CA ARG A 170 -11.35 -14.84 -19.60
C ARG A 170 -10.19 -15.70 -20.12
N ASN A 171 -8.96 -15.17 -20.09
CA ASN A 171 -7.75 -15.86 -20.53
C ASN A 171 -6.69 -15.71 -19.42
N PRO A 172 -6.76 -16.49 -18.32
CA PRO A 172 -5.84 -16.34 -17.22
C PRO A 172 -4.43 -16.81 -17.62
N ASN A 173 -3.41 -16.08 -17.18
CA ASN A 173 -2.01 -16.47 -17.29
C ASN A 173 -1.41 -16.64 -15.88
N ARG A 174 -1.11 -15.54 -15.20
CA ARG A 174 -0.59 -15.55 -13.83
C ARG A 174 -1.53 -16.27 -12.83
N ARG A 175 -2.84 -16.21 -13.08
CA ARG A 175 -3.89 -16.76 -12.20
C ARG A 175 -4.43 -18.11 -12.68
N ARG A 176 -3.79 -18.75 -13.66
CA ARG A 176 -4.31 -19.96 -14.31
C ARG A 176 -4.58 -21.08 -13.30
N GLU A 177 -3.57 -21.49 -12.55
CA GLU A 177 -3.67 -22.61 -11.59
C GLU A 177 -4.81 -22.40 -10.58
N GLU A 178 -4.88 -21.21 -10.00
CA GLU A 178 -5.92 -20.90 -9.02
C GLU A 178 -7.32 -20.79 -9.66
N THR A 179 -7.40 -20.26 -10.89
CA THR A 179 -8.64 -20.23 -11.66
C THR A 179 -9.13 -21.65 -11.96
N GLU A 180 -8.25 -22.55 -12.40
CA GLU A 180 -8.55 -23.96 -12.66
C GLU A 180 -9.03 -24.65 -11.38
N ARG A 181 -8.37 -24.40 -10.25
CA ARG A 181 -8.76 -24.93 -8.95
C ARG A 181 -10.15 -24.48 -8.53
N ILE A 182 -10.47 -23.20 -8.71
CA ILE A 182 -11.76 -22.61 -8.34
C ILE A 182 -12.88 -23.13 -9.24
N LEU A 183 -12.63 -23.20 -10.56
CA LEU A 183 -13.64 -23.60 -11.53
C LEU A 183 -13.78 -25.14 -11.69
N GLY A 184 -12.81 -25.91 -11.18
CA GLY A 184 -12.75 -27.36 -11.37
C GLY A 184 -12.52 -27.77 -12.83
N THR A 185 -11.80 -26.95 -13.61
CA THR A 185 -11.56 -27.11 -15.04
C THR A 185 -10.08 -26.98 -15.38
N ASN A 186 -9.66 -27.57 -16.49
CA ASN A 186 -8.36 -27.30 -17.11
C ASN A 186 -8.56 -26.27 -18.23
N LEU A 187 -7.85 -25.14 -18.19
CA LEU A 187 -7.94 -24.03 -19.14
C LEU A 187 -6.78 -24.02 -20.16
#